data_ab0bc83d616fcea40fc83da1dc56e736
#
_entry.id   ab0bc83d616fcea40fc83da1dc56e736
#
_cell.length_a   1.000
_cell.length_b   1.000
_cell.length_c   1.000
_cell.angle_alpha   90.00
_cell.angle_beta   90.00
_cell.angle_gamma   90.00
#
_symmetry.space_group_name_H-M   'P 1'
#
loop_
_entity.id
_entity.type
_entity.pdbx_description
1 polymer ?
#
loop_
_entity_poly.entity_id
_entity_poly.type
_entity_poly.pdbx_seq_one_letter_code
_entity_poly.pdbx_strand_id
1 'polypeptide(L)'
;MVRAAALAALSRGATLTAVSQETGISRAALRAWLIDPAPKRPALACPACADHAFPPRPSYVYLLGMYLGDGCVSRLRRTMSLRITCADSWPQIMDECERAIVAVTGRPVGRVPCEGCTDLVNYWQHWPCLFPQHGPGRKHERMIKLAGWQADLVRTDPRPLVRGLQPSDGCRITNTVHRPLPSGVRTYSYPRYLFTNHSADILRIYTDALDLLGISWRRNRWNSISVARRDAVAALDGFVGPKA
;
A
#
# COMPACT_ATOMS: atom_id res chain seq x y z
N MET A 1 -1.70 -27.48 11.39
CA MET A 1 -2.16 -28.84 11.75
C MET A 1 -1.41 -29.94 10.98
N VAL A 2 -1.32 -29.93 9.65
CA VAL A 2 -0.74 -31.02 8.83
C VAL A 2 0.73 -31.35 9.16
N ARG A 3 1.61 -30.35 9.41
CA ARG A 3 3.03 -30.58 9.71
C ARG A 3 3.23 -31.34 11.03
N ALA A 4 2.53 -30.93 12.09
CA ALA A 4 2.62 -31.60 13.39
C ALA A 4 2.13 -33.06 13.34
N ALA A 5 1.03 -33.31 12.63
CA ALA A 5 0.50 -34.65 12.42
C ALA A 5 1.47 -35.55 11.62
N ALA A 6 2.08 -35.00 10.56
CA ALA A 6 3.07 -35.71 9.76
C ALA A 6 4.33 -36.05 10.57
N LEU A 7 4.86 -35.12 11.36
CA LEU A 7 6.01 -35.36 12.24
C LEU A 7 5.69 -36.41 13.33
N ALA A 8 4.49 -36.33 13.92
CA ALA A 8 4.04 -37.30 14.89
C ALA A 8 3.87 -38.71 14.28
N ALA A 9 3.42 -38.83 13.04
CA ALA A 9 3.36 -40.13 12.35
C ALA A 9 4.76 -40.71 12.09
N LEU A 10 5.71 -39.86 11.66
CA LEU A 10 7.11 -40.25 11.45
C LEU A 10 7.79 -40.69 12.76
N SER A 11 7.53 -39.96 13.86
CA SER A 11 8.09 -40.33 15.18
C SER A 11 7.53 -41.67 15.74
N ARG A 12 6.32 -42.05 15.30
CA ARG A 12 5.72 -43.36 15.63
C ARG A 12 6.18 -44.50 14.70
N GLY A 13 7.13 -44.23 13.77
CA GLY A 13 7.70 -45.23 12.91
C GLY A 13 7.07 -45.35 11.52
N ALA A 14 6.16 -44.43 11.14
CA ALA A 14 5.66 -44.41 9.77
C ALA A 14 6.77 -44.04 8.78
N THR A 15 6.75 -44.66 7.59
CA THR A 15 7.75 -44.40 6.56
C THR A 15 7.50 -43.02 5.88
N LEU A 16 8.57 -42.39 5.40
CA LEU A 16 8.46 -41.15 4.60
C LEU A 16 7.54 -41.33 3.39
N THR A 17 7.53 -42.51 2.79
CA THR A 17 6.68 -42.81 1.64
C THR A 17 5.20 -42.86 2.03
N ALA A 18 4.87 -43.57 3.10
CA ALA A 18 3.49 -43.67 3.60
C ALA A 18 2.94 -42.27 3.97
N VAL A 19 3.69 -41.50 4.77
CA VAL A 19 3.27 -40.13 5.16
C VAL A 19 3.17 -39.20 3.95
N SER A 20 4.06 -39.34 2.95
CA SER A 20 4.01 -38.57 1.71
C SER A 20 2.75 -38.87 0.90
N GLN A 21 2.35 -40.16 0.81
CA GLN A 21 1.13 -40.56 0.10
C GLN A 21 -0.13 -40.09 0.83
N GLU A 22 -0.18 -40.20 2.14
CA GLU A 22 -1.33 -39.81 2.96
C GLU A 22 -1.53 -38.28 2.99
N THR A 23 -0.43 -37.53 3.09
CA THR A 23 -0.49 -36.06 3.31
C THR A 23 -0.34 -35.24 2.04
N GLY A 24 0.10 -35.85 0.92
CA GLY A 24 0.48 -35.14 -0.32
C GLY A 24 1.77 -34.33 -0.20
N ILE A 25 2.51 -34.43 0.91
CA ILE A 25 3.76 -33.68 1.16
C ILE A 25 4.93 -34.46 0.57
N SER A 26 5.79 -33.77 -0.17
CA SER A 26 6.96 -34.44 -0.76
C SER A 26 7.90 -35.02 0.28
N ARG A 27 8.49 -36.19 -0.01
CA ARG A 27 9.48 -36.83 0.87
C ARG A 27 10.67 -35.91 1.21
N ALA A 28 11.07 -35.03 0.29
CA ALA A 28 12.11 -34.03 0.53
C ALA A 28 11.70 -33.02 1.60
N ALA A 29 10.46 -32.55 1.58
CA ALA A 29 9.93 -31.64 2.61
C ALA A 29 9.83 -32.36 3.97
N LEU A 30 9.37 -33.59 4.00
CA LEU A 30 9.31 -34.39 5.24
C LEU A 30 10.70 -34.60 5.85
N ARG A 31 11.73 -34.93 5.05
CA ARG A 31 13.13 -35.02 5.50
C ARG A 31 13.64 -33.68 6.08
N ALA A 32 13.38 -32.56 5.40
CA ALA A 32 13.76 -31.27 5.90
C ALA A 32 13.09 -30.94 7.25
N TRP A 33 11.86 -31.38 7.47
CA TRP A 33 11.14 -31.19 8.73
C TRP A 33 11.67 -32.07 9.86
N LEU A 34 12.23 -33.26 9.57
CA LEU A 34 12.90 -34.10 10.57
C LEU A 34 14.20 -33.45 11.05
N ILE A 35 14.92 -32.75 10.16
CA ILE A 35 16.18 -32.06 10.49
C ILE A 35 15.88 -30.76 11.27
N ASP A 36 14.84 -30.02 10.84
CA ASP A 36 14.42 -28.75 11.44
C ASP A 36 12.89 -28.79 11.68
N PRO A 37 12.46 -29.36 12.82
CA PRO A 37 11.04 -29.50 13.13
C PRO A 37 10.37 -28.17 13.46
N ALA A 38 11.11 -27.12 13.79
CA ALA A 38 10.56 -25.80 14.00
C ALA A 38 10.15 -25.15 12.67
N PRO A 39 9.00 -24.46 12.61
CA PRO A 39 8.67 -23.67 11.44
C PRO A 39 9.73 -22.57 11.29
N LYS A 40 10.39 -22.50 10.13
CA LYS A 40 11.47 -21.52 9.85
C LYS A 40 11.04 -20.05 10.03
N ARG A 41 9.75 -19.80 10.01
CA ARG A 41 9.12 -18.54 10.42
C ARG A 41 7.71 -18.85 10.92
N PRO A 42 7.26 -18.29 12.06
CA PRO A 42 5.86 -18.32 12.37
C PRO A 42 5.13 -17.70 11.18
N ALA A 43 4.13 -18.39 10.64
CA ALA A 43 3.23 -17.79 9.67
C ALA A 43 2.57 -16.62 10.40
N LEU A 44 2.99 -15.39 10.09
CA LEU A 44 2.29 -14.22 10.57
C LEU A 44 0.85 -14.39 10.08
N ALA A 45 -0.08 -14.54 11.02
CA ALA A 45 -1.48 -14.64 10.69
C ALA A 45 -1.84 -13.41 9.86
N CYS A 46 -2.50 -13.61 8.72
CA CYS A 46 -2.98 -12.49 7.94
C CYS A 46 -3.99 -11.72 8.80
N PRO A 47 -3.76 -10.44 9.10
CA PRO A 47 -4.65 -9.67 9.95
C PRO A 47 -6.08 -9.60 9.40
N ALA A 48 -6.24 -9.56 8.08
CA ALA A 48 -7.55 -9.55 7.43
C ALA A 48 -8.26 -10.90 7.44
N CYS A 49 -7.51 -12.04 7.57
CA CYS A 49 -8.07 -13.38 7.69
C CYS A 49 -8.38 -13.76 9.14
N ALA A 50 -7.77 -13.09 10.12
CA ALA A 50 -7.98 -13.31 11.54
C ALA A 50 -9.05 -12.35 12.07
N ASP A 51 -10.33 -12.70 11.90
CA ASP A 51 -11.53 -12.06 12.45
C ASP A 51 -11.61 -10.52 12.34
N HIS A 52 -10.94 -9.95 11.34
CA HIS A 52 -10.87 -8.50 11.07
C HIS A 52 -10.45 -7.64 12.28
N ALA A 53 -9.85 -8.25 13.30
CA ALA A 53 -9.27 -7.53 14.43
C ALA A 53 -7.97 -6.81 14.02
N PHE A 54 -8.10 -5.90 13.07
CA PHE A 54 -7.01 -5.01 12.67
C PHE A 54 -6.88 -3.91 13.74
N PRO A 55 -5.82 -3.90 14.55
CA PRO A 55 -5.53 -2.69 15.31
C PRO A 55 -5.25 -1.55 14.33
N PRO A 56 -5.60 -0.29 14.63
CA PRO A 56 -5.23 0.87 13.83
C PRO A 56 -3.72 0.83 13.57
N ARG A 57 -3.33 0.60 12.30
CA ARG A 57 -1.91 0.49 11.93
C ARG A 57 -1.60 1.56 10.89
N PRO A 58 -0.95 2.67 11.28
CA PRO A 58 -0.57 3.74 10.35
C PRO A 58 0.18 3.23 9.11
N SER A 59 1.06 2.23 9.31
CA SER A 59 1.80 1.59 8.20
C SER A 59 0.90 0.93 7.16
N TYR A 60 -0.19 0.27 7.58
CA TYR A 60 -1.14 -0.32 6.63
C TYR A 60 -1.93 0.76 5.88
N VAL A 61 -2.40 1.80 6.58
CA VAL A 61 -3.19 2.88 5.96
C VAL A 61 -2.33 3.69 4.97
N TYR A 62 -1.05 3.92 5.30
CA TYR A 62 -0.07 4.49 4.38
C TYR A 62 0.12 3.59 3.14
N LEU A 63 0.35 2.30 3.37
CA LEU A 63 0.54 1.33 2.29
C LEU A 63 -0.70 1.19 1.40
N LEU A 64 -1.92 1.33 1.98
CA LEU A 64 -3.17 1.40 1.22
C LEU A 64 -3.16 2.60 0.27
N GLY A 65 -2.71 3.76 0.72
CA GLY A 65 -2.55 4.96 -0.12
C GLY A 65 -1.57 4.72 -1.27
N MET A 66 -0.38 4.18 -0.98
CA MET A 66 0.62 3.83 -1.99
C MET A 66 0.08 2.79 -2.99
N TYR A 67 -0.65 1.77 -2.51
CA TYR A 67 -1.26 0.78 -3.38
C TYR A 67 -2.34 1.38 -4.30
N LEU A 68 -3.18 2.26 -3.78
CA LEU A 68 -4.24 2.91 -4.57
C LEU A 68 -3.67 3.80 -5.69
N GLY A 69 -2.54 4.48 -5.47
CA GLY A 69 -1.80 5.19 -6.50
C GLY A 69 -1.00 4.22 -7.38
N ASP A 70 0.25 3.99 -7.04
CA ASP A 70 1.25 3.30 -7.88
C ASP A 70 1.34 1.78 -7.66
N GLY A 71 0.50 1.21 -6.79
CA GLY A 71 0.58 -0.22 -6.46
C GLY A 71 -0.16 -1.13 -7.44
N CYS A 72 0.34 -2.34 -7.59
CA CYS A 72 -0.29 -3.42 -8.36
C CYS A 72 -0.14 -4.74 -7.62
N VAL A 73 -1.22 -5.53 -7.56
CA VAL A 73 -1.18 -6.92 -7.08
C VAL A 73 -1.39 -7.85 -8.27
N SER A 74 -0.46 -8.77 -8.48
CA SER A 74 -0.47 -9.73 -9.58
C SER A 74 -0.44 -11.16 -9.06
N ARG A 75 -1.19 -12.05 -9.73
CA ARG A 75 -1.16 -13.48 -9.44
C ARG A 75 0.03 -14.11 -10.15
N LEU A 76 0.86 -14.80 -9.38
CA LEU A 76 1.91 -15.66 -9.87
C LEU A 76 1.50 -17.14 -9.70
N ARG A 77 2.29 -18.07 -10.28
CA ARG A 77 1.97 -19.49 -10.25
C ARG A 77 1.71 -20.05 -8.85
N ARG A 78 2.45 -19.59 -7.83
CA ARG A 78 2.38 -20.13 -6.45
C ARG A 78 2.09 -19.10 -5.37
N THR A 79 1.99 -17.81 -5.71
CA THR A 79 1.81 -16.74 -4.73
C THR A 79 1.20 -15.51 -5.40
N MET A 80 0.92 -14.49 -4.60
CA MET A 80 0.60 -13.15 -5.08
C MET A 80 1.82 -12.25 -4.92
N SER A 81 1.98 -11.30 -5.82
CA SER A 81 3.03 -10.29 -5.79
C SER A 81 2.40 -8.91 -5.63
N LEU A 82 2.75 -8.17 -4.58
CA LEU A 82 2.57 -6.72 -4.54
C LEU A 82 3.78 -6.08 -5.21
N ARG A 83 3.54 -5.11 -6.09
CA ARG A 83 4.54 -4.23 -6.67
C ARG A 83 4.09 -2.78 -6.47
N ILE A 84 4.99 -1.93 -5.98
CA ILE A 84 4.81 -0.48 -5.88
C ILE A 84 6.01 0.17 -6.55
N THR A 85 5.75 0.98 -7.57
CA THR A 85 6.79 1.69 -8.32
C THR A 85 7.08 3.03 -7.64
N CYS A 86 8.35 3.26 -7.29
CA CYS A 86 8.80 4.49 -6.67
C CYS A 86 9.84 5.17 -7.57
N ALA A 87 9.73 6.48 -7.77
CA ALA A 87 10.72 7.24 -8.52
C ALA A 87 12.06 7.31 -7.75
N ASP A 88 13.18 7.10 -8.43
CA ASP A 88 14.52 7.10 -7.81
C ASP A 88 14.91 8.48 -7.25
N SER A 89 14.26 9.55 -7.76
CA SER A 89 14.42 10.92 -7.24
C SER A 89 13.95 11.09 -5.79
N TRP A 90 13.20 10.12 -5.23
CA TRP A 90 12.56 10.22 -3.92
C TRP A 90 12.89 9.00 -3.03
N PRO A 91 14.15 8.76 -2.68
CA PRO A 91 14.58 7.58 -1.93
C PRO A 91 13.89 7.46 -0.57
N GLN A 92 13.54 8.58 0.08
CA GLN A 92 12.85 8.57 1.37
C GLN A 92 11.44 7.97 1.29
N ILE A 93 10.73 8.21 0.18
CA ILE A 93 9.40 7.62 -0.06
C ILE A 93 9.53 6.12 -0.30
N MET A 94 10.55 5.71 -1.06
CA MET A 94 10.88 4.30 -1.30
C MET A 94 11.18 3.58 0.02
N ASP A 95 12.04 4.15 0.87
CA ASP A 95 12.41 3.57 2.17
C ASP A 95 11.20 3.51 3.13
N GLU A 96 10.33 4.51 3.12
CA GLU A 96 9.11 4.50 3.93
C GLU A 96 8.13 3.43 3.45
N CYS A 97 7.94 3.31 2.14
CA CYS A 97 7.09 2.29 1.54
C CYS A 97 7.60 0.88 1.85
N GLU A 98 8.90 0.64 1.75
CA GLU A 98 9.53 -0.63 2.13
C GLU A 98 9.28 -0.94 3.62
N ARG A 99 9.54 0.02 4.52
CA ARG A 99 9.26 -0.15 5.96
C ARG A 99 7.80 -0.48 6.22
N ALA A 100 6.87 0.17 5.50
CA ALA A 100 5.44 -0.11 5.64
C ALA A 100 5.08 -1.53 5.19
N ILE A 101 5.64 -2.01 4.07
CA ILE A 101 5.45 -3.39 3.60
C ILE A 101 5.98 -4.39 4.64
N VAL A 102 7.19 -4.15 5.15
CA VAL A 102 7.81 -5.02 6.18
C VAL A 102 6.98 -5.01 7.47
N ALA A 103 6.53 -3.84 7.93
CA ALA A 103 5.70 -3.72 9.14
C ALA A 103 4.37 -4.48 9.02
N VAL A 104 3.75 -4.47 7.83
CA VAL A 104 2.48 -5.15 7.56
C VAL A 104 2.64 -6.65 7.40
N THR A 105 3.72 -7.11 6.75
CA THR A 105 3.87 -8.51 6.34
C THR A 105 4.89 -9.28 7.16
N GLY A 106 5.82 -8.61 7.84
CA GLY A 106 7.00 -9.20 8.45
C GLY A 106 7.95 -9.87 7.44
N ARG A 107 7.84 -9.53 6.14
CA ARG A 107 8.56 -10.17 5.04
C ARG A 107 9.51 -9.19 4.36
N PRO A 108 10.64 -9.68 3.83
CA PRO A 108 11.56 -8.83 3.09
C PRO A 108 10.91 -8.31 1.80
N VAL A 109 11.41 -7.15 1.37
CA VAL A 109 11.03 -6.50 0.11
C VAL A 109 12.21 -6.58 -0.84
N GLY A 110 11.96 -6.95 -2.09
CA GLY A 110 12.93 -6.86 -3.17
C GLY A 110 12.85 -5.47 -3.81
N ARG A 111 14.00 -4.88 -4.13
CA ARG A 111 14.11 -3.68 -4.96
C ARG A 111 14.55 -4.09 -6.36
N VAL A 112 13.71 -3.83 -7.35
CA VAL A 112 13.97 -4.14 -8.76
C VAL A 112 14.14 -2.84 -9.53
N PRO A 113 15.37 -2.48 -9.93
CA PRO A 113 15.61 -1.24 -10.66
C PRO A 113 14.93 -1.24 -12.03
N CYS A 114 14.38 -0.10 -12.41
CA CYS A 114 13.83 0.22 -13.73
C CYS A 114 14.45 1.54 -14.19
N GLU A 115 14.13 1.99 -15.41
CA GLU A 115 14.61 3.28 -15.89
C GLU A 115 13.95 4.43 -15.12
N GLY A 116 14.73 5.15 -14.28
CA GLY A 116 14.26 6.30 -13.47
C GLY A 116 13.35 5.95 -12.29
N CYS A 117 13.18 4.67 -12.01
CA CYS A 117 12.35 4.20 -10.90
C CYS A 117 12.84 2.85 -10.35
N THR A 118 12.33 2.48 -9.19
CA THR A 118 12.57 1.19 -8.57
C THR A 118 11.25 0.57 -8.15
N ASP A 119 11.00 -0.65 -8.57
CA ASP A 119 9.86 -1.45 -8.11
C ASP A 119 10.16 -2.08 -6.76
N LEU A 120 9.36 -1.79 -5.75
CA LEU A 120 9.32 -2.51 -4.49
C LEU A 120 8.43 -3.74 -4.65
N VAL A 121 9.00 -4.93 -4.52
CA VAL A 121 8.29 -6.20 -4.76
C VAL A 121 8.26 -7.05 -3.50
N ASN A 122 7.08 -7.50 -3.12
CA ASN A 122 6.90 -8.41 -2.00
C ASN A 122 5.94 -9.55 -2.38
N TYR A 123 6.31 -10.79 -2.02
CA TYR A 123 5.55 -12.00 -2.35
C TYR A 123 4.80 -12.53 -1.13
N TRP A 124 3.46 -12.48 -1.18
CA TRP A 124 2.60 -12.98 -0.11
C TRP A 124 1.20 -13.34 -0.62
N GLN A 125 0.70 -14.52 -0.24
CA GLN A 125 -0.61 -15.01 -0.71
C GLN A 125 -1.78 -14.15 -0.24
N HIS A 126 -1.61 -13.40 0.85
CA HIS A 126 -2.67 -12.61 1.50
C HIS A 126 -2.79 -11.16 0.98
N TRP A 127 -2.06 -10.77 -0.06
CA TRP A 127 -2.23 -9.45 -0.65
C TRP A 127 -3.67 -9.13 -1.07
N PRO A 128 -4.45 -10.07 -1.68
CA PRO A 128 -5.86 -9.82 -1.98
C PRO A 128 -6.73 -9.63 -0.74
N CYS A 129 -6.38 -10.24 0.39
CA CYS A 129 -7.10 -10.04 1.65
C CYS A 129 -6.91 -8.62 2.18
N LEU A 130 -5.69 -8.07 2.03
CA LEU A 130 -5.37 -6.72 2.46
C LEU A 130 -5.83 -5.65 1.45
N PHE A 131 -5.85 -5.99 0.18
CA PHE A 131 -6.30 -5.10 -0.90
C PHE A 131 -7.45 -5.74 -1.67
N PRO A 132 -8.67 -5.82 -1.09
CA PRO A 132 -9.84 -6.37 -1.77
C PRO A 132 -10.22 -5.57 -3.04
N GLN A 133 -9.66 -4.38 -3.23
CA GLN A 133 -9.74 -3.60 -4.47
C GLN A 133 -8.92 -4.19 -5.61
N HIS A 134 -8.13 -5.23 -5.34
CA HIS A 134 -7.38 -5.95 -6.37
C HIS A 134 -8.34 -6.57 -7.40
N GLY A 135 -7.96 -6.49 -8.67
CA GLY A 135 -8.73 -7.07 -9.77
C GLY A 135 -8.02 -6.89 -11.11
N PRO A 136 -8.51 -7.53 -12.18
CA PRO A 136 -7.96 -7.38 -13.51
C PRO A 136 -8.20 -5.97 -14.07
N GLY A 137 -7.40 -5.56 -15.05
CA GLY A 137 -7.50 -4.26 -15.70
C GLY A 137 -6.95 -3.09 -14.87
N ARG A 138 -7.08 -1.90 -15.44
CA ARG A 138 -6.62 -0.67 -14.82
C ARG A 138 -7.56 -0.22 -13.71
N LYS A 139 -7.04 0.45 -12.68
CA LYS A 139 -7.84 0.92 -11.53
C LYS A 139 -8.96 1.89 -11.92
N HIS A 140 -8.75 2.72 -12.95
CA HIS A 140 -9.76 3.67 -13.40
C HIS A 140 -10.87 3.05 -14.27
N GLU A 141 -10.70 1.78 -14.70
CA GLU A 141 -11.66 1.03 -15.50
C GLU A 141 -12.57 0.15 -14.62
N ARG A 142 -12.38 0.15 -13.31
CA ARG A 142 -13.16 -0.65 -12.36
C ARG A 142 -13.51 0.13 -11.11
N MET A 143 -14.54 -0.32 -10.41
CA MET A 143 -14.93 0.28 -9.14
C MET A 143 -13.86 0.04 -8.07
N ILE A 144 -13.43 1.12 -7.40
CA ILE A 144 -12.50 1.09 -6.27
C ILE A 144 -13.26 1.56 -5.02
N LYS A 145 -13.54 0.62 -4.12
CA LYS A 145 -14.26 0.90 -2.87
C LYS A 145 -13.46 0.36 -1.68
N LEU A 146 -13.32 1.14 -0.63
CA LEU A 146 -12.77 0.66 0.62
C LEU A 146 -13.72 -0.35 1.26
N ALA A 147 -13.20 -1.48 1.73
CA ALA A 147 -13.95 -2.39 2.58
C ALA A 147 -14.30 -1.69 3.90
N GLY A 148 -15.35 -2.14 4.60
CA GLY A 148 -15.82 -1.49 5.84
C GLY A 148 -14.68 -1.31 6.85
N TRP A 149 -13.92 -2.35 7.13
CA TRP A 149 -12.79 -2.31 8.06
C TRP A 149 -11.66 -1.36 7.61
N GLN A 150 -11.42 -1.20 6.29
CA GLN A 150 -10.47 -0.22 5.77
C GLN A 150 -10.96 1.21 5.99
N ALA A 151 -12.25 1.44 5.73
CA ALA A 151 -12.88 2.73 5.96
C ALA A 151 -12.86 3.11 7.45
N ASP A 152 -13.01 2.13 8.35
CA ASP A 152 -12.90 2.34 9.80
C ASP A 152 -11.48 2.76 10.21
N LEU A 153 -10.45 2.09 9.67
CA LEU A 153 -9.05 2.46 9.91
C LEU A 153 -8.74 3.87 9.40
N VAL A 154 -9.21 4.21 8.20
CA VAL A 154 -9.02 5.55 7.62
C VAL A 154 -9.75 6.62 8.44
N ARG A 155 -10.97 6.34 8.94
CA ARG A 155 -11.69 7.29 9.81
C ARG A 155 -10.99 7.53 11.15
N THR A 156 -10.31 6.52 11.68
CA THR A 156 -9.54 6.66 12.93
C THR A 156 -8.34 7.60 12.76
N ASP A 157 -7.59 7.48 11.67
CA ASP A 157 -6.53 8.42 11.29
C ASP A 157 -6.36 8.44 9.75
N PRO A 158 -6.89 9.47 9.06
CA PRO A 158 -6.80 9.60 7.61
C PRO A 158 -5.45 10.12 7.11
N ARG A 159 -4.58 10.66 7.98
CA ARG A 159 -3.28 11.23 7.59
C ARG A 159 -2.37 10.24 6.87
N PRO A 160 -2.20 8.99 7.32
CA PRO A 160 -1.35 8.03 6.61
C PRO A 160 -1.86 7.71 5.20
N LEU A 161 -3.20 7.68 4.97
CA LEU A 161 -3.75 7.48 3.64
C LEU A 161 -3.36 8.61 2.69
N VAL A 162 -3.57 9.87 3.13
CA VAL A 162 -3.20 11.05 2.35
C VAL A 162 -1.69 11.08 2.11
N ARG A 163 -0.87 10.74 3.15
CA ARG A 163 0.58 10.62 3.03
C ARG A 163 1.02 9.56 2.01
N GLY A 164 0.27 8.48 1.84
CA GLY A 164 0.55 7.46 0.82
C GLY A 164 0.08 7.87 -0.58
N LEU A 165 -1.12 8.45 -0.70
CA LEU A 165 -1.69 8.87 -1.99
C LEU A 165 -0.95 10.07 -2.59
N GLN A 166 -0.60 11.07 -1.79
CA GLN A 166 0.00 12.30 -2.29
C GLN A 166 1.38 12.11 -2.96
N PRO A 167 2.29 11.27 -2.45
CA PRO A 167 3.54 10.97 -3.14
C PRO A 167 3.36 10.18 -4.43
N SER A 168 2.33 9.33 -4.53
CA SER A 168 2.07 8.54 -5.74
C SER A 168 1.59 9.45 -6.88
N ASP A 169 0.38 9.98 -6.75
CA ASP A 169 -0.34 10.68 -7.83
C ASP A 169 -0.40 12.20 -7.64
N GLY A 170 0.31 12.74 -6.65
CA GLY A 170 0.28 14.16 -6.35
C GLY A 170 1.64 14.83 -6.44
N CYS A 171 1.61 16.16 -6.39
CA CYS A 171 2.79 17.00 -6.29
C CYS A 171 2.50 18.24 -5.44
N ARG A 172 3.58 18.80 -4.85
CA ARG A 172 3.60 20.13 -4.25
C ARG A 172 4.34 21.08 -5.17
N ILE A 173 3.67 22.13 -5.61
CA ILE A 173 4.23 23.11 -6.55
C ILE A 173 4.07 24.52 -6.01
N THR A 174 4.89 25.43 -6.51
CA THR A 174 4.66 26.88 -6.38
C THR A 174 3.88 27.36 -7.58
N ASN A 175 2.65 27.83 -7.34
CA ASN A 175 1.80 28.39 -8.40
C ASN A 175 2.05 29.88 -8.52
N THR A 176 2.37 30.35 -9.72
CA THR A 176 2.58 31.77 -10.02
C THR A 176 1.45 32.29 -10.93
N VAL A 177 0.80 33.35 -10.49
CA VAL A 177 -0.32 33.98 -11.23
C VAL A 177 0.03 35.42 -11.48
N HIS A 178 -0.04 35.81 -12.74
CA HIS A 178 0.11 37.23 -13.18
C HIS A 178 -1.28 37.83 -13.34
N ARG A 179 -1.59 38.86 -12.57
CA ARG A 179 -2.86 39.55 -12.63
C ARG A 179 -2.65 40.97 -13.21
N PRO A 180 -3.21 41.28 -14.38
CA PRO A 180 -3.21 42.64 -14.88
C PRO A 180 -4.09 43.53 -13.99
N LEU A 181 -3.56 44.67 -13.60
CA LEU A 181 -4.24 45.72 -12.85
C LEU A 181 -4.05 47.05 -13.62
N PRO A 182 -4.88 48.08 -13.39
CA PRO A 182 -4.69 49.39 -14.01
C PRO A 182 -3.30 50.01 -13.74
N SER A 183 -2.68 49.63 -12.61
CA SER A 183 -1.34 50.08 -12.21
C SER A 183 -0.18 49.20 -12.72
N GLY A 184 -0.45 48.19 -13.59
CA GLY A 184 0.55 47.25 -14.09
C GLY A 184 0.22 45.82 -13.74
N VAL A 185 1.13 44.88 -14.06
CA VAL A 185 0.97 43.47 -13.76
C VAL A 185 1.43 43.14 -12.33
N ARG A 186 0.55 42.59 -11.53
CA ARG A 186 0.92 42.08 -10.21
C ARG A 186 1.09 40.55 -10.24
N THR A 187 2.22 40.07 -9.73
CA THR A 187 2.55 38.65 -9.65
C THR A 187 2.28 38.14 -8.23
N TYR A 188 1.56 37.01 -8.15
CA TYR A 188 1.29 36.28 -6.91
C TYR A 188 1.93 34.89 -7.00
N SER A 189 2.69 34.53 -5.98
CA SER A 189 3.32 33.21 -5.90
C SER A 189 2.94 32.55 -4.58
N TYR A 190 2.43 31.32 -4.65
CA TYR A 190 1.98 30.59 -3.46
C TYR A 190 2.11 29.07 -3.66
N PRO A 191 2.44 28.32 -2.59
CA PRO A 191 2.49 26.87 -2.65
C PRO A 191 1.07 26.29 -2.78
N ARG A 192 0.97 25.15 -3.48
CA ARG A 192 -0.25 24.37 -3.57
C ARG A 192 0.07 22.88 -3.77
N TYR A 193 -0.81 22.04 -3.27
CA TYR A 193 -0.83 20.62 -3.59
C TYR A 193 -1.80 20.34 -4.74
N LEU A 194 -1.39 19.48 -5.63
CA LEU A 194 -2.24 18.88 -6.66
C LEU A 194 -2.23 17.37 -6.46
N PHE A 195 -3.40 16.75 -6.66
CA PHE A 195 -3.55 15.30 -6.72
C PHE A 195 -4.33 14.97 -7.98
N THR A 196 -3.78 14.11 -8.85
CA THR A 196 -4.35 13.82 -10.15
C THR A 196 -4.48 12.32 -10.35
N ASN A 197 -5.70 11.81 -10.56
CA ASN A 197 -5.94 10.40 -10.79
C ASN A 197 -7.10 10.22 -11.78
N HIS A 198 -7.02 9.21 -12.64
CA HIS A 198 -8.09 8.90 -13.61
C HIS A 198 -9.27 8.16 -12.98
N SER A 199 -9.11 7.55 -11.81
CA SER A 199 -10.19 6.92 -11.07
C SER A 199 -10.99 7.93 -10.26
N ALA A 200 -12.25 8.12 -10.58
CA ALA A 200 -13.16 8.97 -9.81
C ALA A 200 -13.31 8.47 -8.36
N ASP A 201 -13.22 7.16 -8.16
CA ASP A 201 -13.31 6.54 -6.83
C ASP A 201 -12.07 6.86 -5.98
N ILE A 202 -10.87 6.81 -6.55
CA ILE A 202 -9.63 7.19 -5.83
C ILE A 202 -9.64 8.68 -5.52
N LEU A 203 -10.11 9.53 -6.43
CA LEU A 203 -10.28 10.96 -6.15
C LEU A 203 -11.25 11.18 -4.98
N ARG A 204 -12.37 10.43 -4.94
CA ARG A 204 -13.32 10.51 -3.83
C ARG A 204 -12.70 10.03 -2.52
N ILE A 205 -12.01 8.89 -2.49
CA ILE A 205 -11.30 8.39 -1.31
C ILE A 205 -10.31 9.44 -0.78
N TYR A 206 -9.59 10.13 -1.68
CA TYR A 206 -8.67 11.20 -1.32
C TYR A 206 -9.40 12.42 -0.73
N THR A 207 -10.48 12.89 -1.37
CA THR A 207 -11.25 14.05 -0.89
C THR A 207 -11.96 13.77 0.41
N ASP A 208 -12.55 12.57 0.58
CA ASP A 208 -13.18 12.15 1.84
C ASP A 208 -12.15 12.15 2.99
N ALA A 209 -10.91 11.74 2.73
CA ALA A 209 -9.83 11.80 3.73
C ALA A 209 -9.42 13.25 4.06
N LEU A 210 -9.41 14.16 3.08
CA LEU A 210 -9.17 15.59 3.32
C LEU A 210 -10.31 16.22 4.13
N ASP A 211 -11.56 15.84 3.85
CA ASP A 211 -12.74 16.34 4.58
C ASP A 211 -12.71 15.87 6.05
N LEU A 212 -12.34 14.62 6.32
CA LEU A 212 -12.12 14.11 7.68
C LEU A 212 -11.04 14.89 8.44
N LEU A 213 -10.05 15.44 7.74
CA LEU A 213 -8.97 16.27 8.31
C LEU A 213 -9.34 17.76 8.40
N GLY A 214 -10.51 18.18 7.90
CA GLY A 214 -10.90 19.57 7.81
C GLY A 214 -10.04 20.38 6.81
N ILE A 215 -9.38 19.71 5.87
CA ILE A 215 -8.49 20.34 4.88
C ILE A 215 -9.30 20.77 3.67
N SER A 216 -9.39 22.08 3.44
CA SER A 216 -10.14 22.66 2.30
C SER A 216 -9.46 22.34 0.97
N TRP A 217 -10.25 21.86 0.03
CA TRP A 217 -9.80 21.49 -1.30
C TRP A 217 -10.76 22.06 -2.38
N ARG A 218 -10.33 22.02 -3.65
CA ARG A 218 -11.16 22.35 -4.82
C ARG A 218 -10.89 21.36 -5.94
N ARG A 219 -11.90 21.06 -6.73
CA ARG A 219 -11.70 20.38 -8.02
C ARG A 219 -11.02 21.37 -8.99
N ASN A 220 -9.85 21.00 -9.47
CA ASN A 220 -9.06 21.80 -10.42
C ASN A 220 -9.41 21.45 -11.87
N ARG A 221 -9.51 20.14 -12.15
CA ARG A 221 -9.97 19.56 -13.41
C ARG A 221 -10.83 18.32 -13.09
N TRP A 222 -11.41 17.67 -14.11
CA TRP A 222 -12.23 16.49 -13.92
C TRP A 222 -11.50 15.36 -13.17
N ASN A 223 -10.19 15.27 -13.33
CA ASN A 223 -9.31 14.26 -12.72
C ASN A 223 -8.30 14.85 -11.74
N SER A 224 -8.45 16.09 -11.27
CA SER A 224 -7.45 16.75 -10.43
C SER A 224 -8.09 17.53 -9.30
N ILE A 225 -7.55 17.35 -8.09
CA ILE A 225 -7.88 18.04 -6.85
C ILE A 225 -6.75 19.01 -6.51
N SER A 226 -7.10 20.19 -6.01
CA SER A 226 -6.15 21.22 -5.57
C SER A 226 -6.41 21.64 -4.13
N VAL A 227 -5.34 21.67 -3.33
CA VAL A 227 -5.29 22.31 -2.02
C VAL A 227 -4.37 23.53 -2.12
N ALA A 228 -4.92 24.73 -1.94
CA ALA A 228 -4.20 25.98 -2.20
C ALA A 228 -4.40 27.05 -1.10
N ARG A 229 -5.32 26.85 -0.15
CA ARG A 229 -5.44 27.74 1.01
C ARG A 229 -4.22 27.57 1.90
N ARG A 230 -3.71 28.68 2.45
CA ARG A 230 -2.47 28.70 3.23
C ARG A 230 -2.54 27.74 4.43
N ASP A 231 -3.64 27.77 5.18
CA ASP A 231 -3.91 26.89 6.32
C ASP A 231 -3.95 25.41 5.92
N ALA A 232 -4.62 25.10 4.82
CA ALA A 232 -4.74 23.74 4.29
C ALA A 232 -3.39 23.20 3.75
N VAL A 233 -2.61 24.05 3.08
CA VAL A 233 -1.26 23.68 2.62
C VAL A 233 -0.34 23.44 3.82
N ALA A 234 -0.36 24.31 4.83
CA ALA A 234 0.43 24.15 6.04
C ALA A 234 0.06 22.85 6.81
N ALA A 235 -1.23 22.52 6.85
CA ALA A 235 -1.67 21.24 7.44
C ALA A 235 -1.09 20.02 6.70
N LEU A 236 -1.11 20.01 5.35
CA LEU A 236 -0.49 18.96 4.55
C LEU A 236 1.04 18.93 4.72
N ASP A 237 1.70 20.09 4.74
CA ASP A 237 3.14 20.19 4.95
C ASP A 237 3.58 19.53 6.27
N GLY A 238 2.70 19.55 7.30
CA GLY A 238 2.98 18.97 8.61
C GLY A 238 3.08 17.45 8.65
N PHE A 239 2.49 16.73 7.67
CA PHE A 239 2.52 15.25 7.68
C PHE A 239 2.81 14.60 6.32
N VAL A 240 2.56 15.28 5.20
CA VAL A 240 2.96 14.80 3.87
C VAL A 240 4.41 15.19 3.60
N GLY A 241 4.74 16.43 3.86
CA GLY A 241 6.03 17.02 3.54
C GLY A 241 6.23 17.27 2.03
N PRO A 242 7.28 17.99 1.66
CA PRO A 242 7.69 18.07 0.26
C PRO A 242 8.20 16.71 -0.20
N LYS A 243 8.03 16.40 -1.49
CA LYS A 243 8.86 15.38 -2.15
C LYS A 243 10.28 15.97 -2.16
N ALA A 244 11.09 15.61 -1.18
CA ALA A 244 12.47 16.06 -1.02
C ALA A 244 13.43 14.94 -1.39
#